data_5f23d9ad66b11e1d223f56fc9764e0b5
#
_entry.id   5f23d9ad66b11e1d223f56fc9764e0b5
#
_cell.length_a   1.000
_cell.length_b   1.000
_cell.length_c   1.000
_cell.angle_alpha   90.00
_cell.angle_beta   90.00
_cell.angle_gamma   90.00
#
_symmetry.space_group_name_H-M   'P 1'
#
loop_
_entity.id
_entity.type
_entity.pdbx_description
1 polymer ?
#
loop_
_entity_poly.entity_id
_entity_poly.type
_entity_poly.pdbx_seq_one_letter_code
_entity_poly.pdbx_strand_id
1 'polypeptide(L)'
;MPKTKQQEAQERRLQRNIKQAKTARADAKTSGNKPVRAKPSKKGGFFSGLKSDAPQTVQQSIPYKEMYRDGICRLTDKLYSKTVQFFDINYQLAQADDKAQIFEGYCDFLNYFDASIHVQLTFINQRANMQDFARSIDIPIRGDEYDGIRREYGDMLKGQLQKGNNGLTKRKYITFGIEADDLRTAKMRLERIETDVLANFKTLGVQARPLNGLERLELLHSQLHPDGQEKFHFEWSDLPKTGLSTKDFIAPSGLSFPNDGKTFRVGDHSGAVSFLQILAPELTDRLLADLLDLNDAVTVNLHIQSIDQAQAIKNIKRKMSELQKMTIEEQKKAVRAGYDMDIIPTDLATYGEEAKNLLQDLQSRNERMFLVTVLVENIAPKRQKLFNDILSASGIAQKYNCALKRLDYQQEQGLMSSLALGLNQIEIERGLTTSSTAIFVPFTTCELFQEGEALYYGLNALSNNLIMANRKNLKNPKGVYRKGTGTPRKQQAVRPQAAQGRGKGRAKVILTVVYHRQPNMERGLIPCRQ
;
A
#
# COMPACT_ATOMS: atom_id res chain seq x y z
N MET A 1 32.38 34.68 38.38
CA MET A 1 31.60 35.67 37.59
C MET A 1 30.24 35.81 38.21
N PRO A 2 29.74 37.00 38.53
CA PRO A 2 28.40 37.17 39.10
C PRO A 2 27.32 36.83 38.07
N LYS A 3 26.30 36.11 38.53
CA LYS A 3 25.16 35.70 37.69
C LYS A 3 24.41 36.94 37.18
N THR A 4 23.97 36.89 35.94
CA THR A 4 23.18 37.98 35.33
C THR A 4 21.75 38.04 35.92
N LYS A 5 21.17 39.26 36.04
CA LYS A 5 19.82 39.47 36.57
C LYS A 5 18.75 38.58 35.92
N GLN A 6 18.95 38.15 34.69
CA GLN A 6 18.07 37.22 34.00
C GLN A 6 18.17 35.77 34.53
N GLN A 7 19.36 35.32 34.87
CA GLN A 7 19.57 33.99 35.45
C GLN A 7 18.98 33.89 36.86
N GLU A 8 19.09 34.94 37.67
CA GLU A 8 18.46 35.00 38.99
C GLU A 8 16.92 35.02 38.90
N ALA A 9 16.35 35.70 37.89
CA ALA A 9 14.89 35.70 37.66
C ALA A 9 14.37 34.32 37.23
N GLN A 10 15.14 33.59 36.43
CA GLN A 10 14.79 32.22 36.00
C GLN A 10 14.89 31.22 37.18
N GLU A 11 15.92 31.33 38.02
CA GLU A 11 16.04 30.51 39.23
C GLU A 11 14.89 30.76 40.22
N ARG A 12 14.49 32.02 40.41
CA ARG A 12 13.32 32.37 41.26
C ARG A 12 12.00 31.83 40.70
N ARG A 13 11.81 31.81 39.38
CA ARG A 13 10.66 31.17 38.75
C ARG A 13 10.64 29.67 38.96
N LEU A 14 11.79 29.03 38.79
CA LEU A 14 11.90 27.56 38.96
C LEU A 14 11.63 27.16 40.41
N GLN A 15 12.17 27.93 41.40
CA GLN A 15 11.92 27.70 42.82
C GLN A 15 10.43 27.88 43.20
N ARG A 16 9.73 28.85 42.61
CA ARG A 16 8.29 29.03 42.81
C ARG A 16 7.48 27.83 42.28
N ASN A 17 7.80 27.32 41.10
CA ASN A 17 7.14 26.16 40.52
C ASN A 17 7.39 24.87 41.33
N ILE A 18 8.60 24.69 41.85
CA ILE A 18 8.94 23.55 42.72
C ILE A 18 8.18 23.66 44.07
N LYS A 19 8.00 24.86 44.60
CA LYS A 19 7.27 25.09 45.84
C LYS A 19 5.76 24.82 45.66
N GLN A 20 5.19 25.26 44.53
CA GLN A 20 3.78 24.95 44.18
C GLN A 20 3.52 23.48 43.93
N ALA A 21 4.47 22.75 43.31
CA ALA A 21 4.36 21.30 43.12
C ALA A 21 4.48 20.52 44.42
N LYS A 22 5.25 21.04 45.41
CA LYS A 22 5.39 20.43 46.76
C LYS A 22 4.14 20.67 47.62
N THR A 23 3.50 21.84 47.56
CA THR A 23 2.21 22.10 48.23
C THR A 23 1.08 21.27 47.67
N ALA A 24 0.96 21.15 46.35
CA ALA A 24 -0.04 20.29 45.70
C ALA A 24 0.10 18.80 46.05
N ARG A 25 1.34 18.33 46.30
CA ARG A 25 1.60 16.96 46.79
C ARG A 25 1.36 16.78 48.29
N ALA A 26 1.43 17.81 49.09
CA ALA A 26 1.11 17.78 50.53
C ALA A 26 -0.39 17.72 50.75
N ASP A 27 -1.18 18.51 49.98
CA ASP A 27 -2.63 18.54 50.06
C ASP A 27 -3.29 17.20 49.58
N ALA A 28 -2.63 16.48 48.64
CA ALA A 28 -3.06 15.14 48.21
C ALA A 28 -2.81 14.02 49.27
N LYS A 29 -1.95 14.27 50.26
CA LYS A 29 -1.65 13.28 51.31
C LYS A 29 -2.46 13.43 52.61
N THR A 30 -3.20 14.52 52.79
CA THR A 30 -3.99 14.81 54.02
C THR A 30 -5.44 14.46 53.93
N SER A 31 -5.97 13.96 52.81
CA SER A 31 -7.34 13.45 52.70
C SER A 31 -7.44 11.91 52.84
N GLY A 32 -6.79 11.38 53.83
CA GLY A 32 -6.90 9.96 54.22
C GLY A 32 -8.05 9.74 55.18
N ASN A 33 -9.21 9.32 54.70
CA ASN A 33 -10.34 8.95 55.55
C ASN A 33 -10.30 7.45 55.85
N LYS A 34 -10.46 7.12 57.17
CA LYS A 34 -10.46 5.76 57.72
C LYS A 34 -11.68 4.96 57.26
N PRO A 35 -11.63 3.62 57.16
CA PRO A 35 -12.75 2.80 56.70
C PRO A 35 -13.81 2.62 57.78
N VAL A 36 -15.01 3.09 57.52
CA VAL A 36 -16.21 2.72 58.29
C VAL A 36 -16.86 1.51 57.62
N ARG A 37 -17.01 0.44 58.41
CA ARG A 37 -17.67 -0.82 58.01
C ARG A 37 -19.17 -0.58 57.96
N ALA A 38 -19.81 -0.59 56.80
CA ALA A 38 -21.25 -0.52 56.60
C ALA A 38 -21.77 -1.79 55.89
N LYS A 39 -22.92 -2.28 56.38
CA LYS A 39 -23.65 -3.48 55.95
C LYS A 39 -24.16 -3.36 54.50
N PRO A 40 -24.39 -4.49 53.77
CA PRO A 40 -24.80 -4.45 52.37
C PRO A 40 -26.26 -4.03 52.23
N SER A 41 -26.54 -2.88 51.66
CA SER A 41 -27.84 -2.52 51.15
C SER A 41 -27.87 -2.72 49.62
N LYS A 42 -28.83 -3.55 49.18
CA LYS A 42 -29.20 -3.66 47.76
C LYS A 42 -29.67 -2.33 47.24
N LYS A 43 -28.86 -1.65 46.41
CA LYS A 43 -29.32 -0.62 45.51
C LYS A 43 -28.50 -0.68 44.21
N GLY A 44 -29.23 -0.65 43.09
CA GLY A 44 -28.73 -0.82 41.74
C GLY A 44 -27.60 0.15 41.40
N GLY A 45 -26.62 -0.38 40.68
CA GLY A 45 -25.40 0.30 40.35
C GLY A 45 -25.62 1.47 39.41
N PHE A 46 -25.15 2.62 39.81
CA PHE A 46 -25.07 3.85 39.03
C PHE A 46 -23.88 3.85 38.03
N PHE A 47 -23.25 2.68 37.84
CA PHE A 47 -22.11 2.49 36.90
C PHE A 47 -22.47 1.70 35.64
N SER A 48 -23.78 1.61 35.30
CA SER A 48 -24.20 0.95 34.04
C SER A 48 -24.13 1.84 32.81
N GLY A 49 -23.49 3.01 32.88
CA GLY A 49 -23.45 4.02 31.78
C GLY A 49 -22.10 4.24 31.08
N LEU A 50 -21.02 3.66 31.61
CA LEU A 50 -19.73 3.67 30.90
C LEU A 50 -19.57 2.32 30.18
N LYS A 51 -20.34 2.12 29.09
CA LYS A 51 -19.94 1.17 28.09
C LYS A 51 -18.63 1.70 27.52
N SER A 52 -17.53 0.97 27.74
CA SER A 52 -16.30 1.22 26.98
C SER A 52 -16.66 1.03 25.51
N ASP A 53 -16.49 2.04 24.69
CA ASP A 53 -16.64 1.96 23.23
C ASP A 53 -15.56 1.06 22.59
N ALA A 54 -14.71 0.44 23.39
CA ALA A 54 -13.70 -0.49 22.94
C ALA A 54 -14.36 -1.77 22.40
N PRO A 55 -13.93 -2.26 21.22
CA PRO A 55 -14.46 -3.49 20.63
C PRO A 55 -14.22 -4.68 21.56
N GLN A 56 -15.25 -5.46 21.82
CA GLN A 56 -15.21 -6.63 22.71
C GLN A 56 -14.99 -7.94 21.95
N THR A 57 -15.22 -7.93 20.62
CA THR A 57 -15.07 -9.09 19.74
C THR A 57 -14.26 -8.70 18.51
N VAL A 58 -13.64 -9.71 17.88
CA VAL A 58 -12.89 -9.52 16.63
C VAL A 58 -13.75 -8.89 15.54
N GLN A 59 -15.00 -9.31 15.42
CA GLN A 59 -15.96 -8.78 14.44
C GLN A 59 -16.24 -7.29 14.65
N GLN A 60 -16.26 -6.83 15.90
CA GLN A 60 -16.45 -5.42 16.23
C GLN A 60 -15.24 -4.57 15.86
N SER A 61 -14.02 -5.14 15.92
CA SER A 61 -12.80 -4.45 15.51
C SER A 61 -12.74 -4.21 14.00
N ILE A 62 -13.34 -5.09 13.17
CA ILE A 62 -13.32 -4.95 11.71
C ILE A 62 -14.17 -3.73 11.30
N PRO A 63 -13.57 -2.70 10.63
CA PRO A 63 -14.16 -1.37 10.54
C PRO A 63 -15.11 -1.19 9.34
N TYR A 64 -16.12 -2.06 9.18
CA TYR A 64 -17.23 -1.80 8.26
C TYR A 64 -18.56 -2.23 8.90
N LYS A 65 -19.65 -1.68 8.43
CA LYS A 65 -21.01 -2.00 8.90
C LYS A 65 -21.66 -3.09 8.08
N GLU A 66 -21.64 -2.96 6.76
CA GLU A 66 -22.34 -3.85 5.84
C GLU A 66 -21.55 -4.03 4.55
N MET A 67 -21.57 -5.25 4.01
CA MET A 67 -21.07 -5.60 2.68
C MET A 67 -22.24 -6.00 1.79
N TYR A 68 -22.37 -5.37 0.61
CA TYR A 68 -23.43 -5.66 -0.34
C TYR A 68 -22.95 -6.58 -1.47
N ARG A 69 -23.89 -7.28 -2.13
CA ARG A 69 -23.58 -8.24 -3.21
C ARG A 69 -22.84 -7.61 -4.39
N ASP A 70 -23.15 -6.37 -4.71
CA ASP A 70 -22.55 -5.59 -5.81
C ASP A 70 -21.16 -5.02 -5.50
N GLY A 71 -20.58 -5.40 -4.37
CA GLY A 71 -19.26 -4.97 -3.95
C GLY A 71 -19.22 -3.61 -3.27
N ILE A 72 -20.35 -2.95 -3.00
CA ILE A 72 -20.39 -1.77 -2.16
C ILE A 72 -20.20 -2.19 -0.71
N CYS A 73 -19.36 -1.47 0.02
CA CYS A 73 -19.15 -1.63 1.44
C CYS A 73 -19.52 -0.35 2.18
N ARG A 74 -20.41 -0.46 3.15
CA ARG A 74 -20.74 0.63 4.08
C ARG A 74 -19.78 0.58 5.26
N LEU A 75 -18.92 1.57 5.39
CA LEU A 75 -17.91 1.66 6.45
C LEU A 75 -18.46 2.33 7.69
N THR A 76 -19.00 3.53 7.52
CA THR A 76 -19.65 4.31 8.57
C THR A 76 -21.11 4.59 8.20
N ASP A 77 -21.78 5.46 8.94
CA ASP A 77 -23.17 5.84 8.60
C ASP A 77 -23.26 6.52 7.24
N LYS A 78 -22.20 7.23 6.83
CA LYS A 78 -22.18 8.02 5.60
C LYS A 78 -21.10 7.62 4.61
N LEU A 79 -20.08 6.86 5.00
CA LEU A 79 -18.96 6.49 4.13
C LEU A 79 -19.21 5.13 3.48
N TYR A 80 -19.16 5.11 2.16
CA TYR A 80 -19.32 3.91 1.31
C TYR A 80 -18.11 3.77 0.39
N SER A 81 -17.68 2.53 0.12
CA SER A 81 -16.53 2.26 -0.76
C SER A 81 -16.78 1.13 -1.74
N LYS A 82 -16.02 1.16 -2.84
CA LYS A 82 -15.89 0.06 -3.82
C LYS A 82 -14.43 -0.22 -4.09
N THR A 83 -14.13 -1.45 -4.55
CA THR A 83 -12.77 -1.91 -4.83
C THR A 83 -12.67 -2.48 -6.24
N VAL A 84 -11.60 -2.11 -6.93
CA VAL A 84 -11.22 -2.60 -8.25
C VAL A 84 -9.86 -3.28 -8.14
N GLN A 85 -9.75 -4.50 -8.66
CA GLN A 85 -8.46 -5.16 -8.85
C GLN A 85 -7.84 -4.70 -10.17
N PHE A 86 -6.55 -4.37 -10.15
CA PHE A 86 -5.83 -4.03 -11.38
C PHE A 86 -4.54 -4.85 -11.50
N PHE A 87 -4.03 -4.93 -12.72
CA PHE A 87 -2.90 -5.79 -13.06
C PHE A 87 -1.72 -4.96 -13.54
N ASP A 88 -0.56 -5.58 -13.58
CA ASP A 88 0.67 -4.92 -14.01
C ASP A 88 0.72 -4.68 -15.52
N ILE A 89 1.45 -3.64 -15.86
CA ILE A 89 1.98 -3.40 -17.20
C ILE A 89 3.50 -3.36 -17.15
N ASN A 90 4.15 -3.50 -18.29
CA ASN A 90 5.61 -3.49 -18.37
C ASN A 90 6.18 -2.07 -18.23
N TYR A 91 6.17 -1.52 -17.02
CA TYR A 91 6.74 -0.22 -16.71
C TYR A 91 8.26 -0.31 -16.48
N GLN A 92 8.71 -1.24 -15.64
CA GLN A 92 10.11 -1.30 -15.20
C GLN A 92 11.11 -1.57 -16.35
N LEU A 93 10.70 -2.33 -17.35
CA LEU A 93 11.50 -2.67 -18.53
C LEU A 93 11.16 -1.83 -19.76
N ALA A 94 10.27 -0.86 -19.65
CA ALA A 94 9.89 0.03 -20.74
C ALA A 94 11.03 1.00 -21.11
N GLN A 95 11.02 1.51 -22.34
CA GLN A 95 11.94 2.56 -22.77
C GLN A 95 11.62 3.88 -22.07
N ALA A 96 12.56 4.81 -22.04
CA ALA A 96 12.42 6.07 -21.33
C ALA A 96 11.16 6.87 -21.76
N ASP A 97 10.89 6.92 -23.06
CA ASP A 97 9.73 7.63 -23.61
C ASP A 97 8.41 6.95 -23.20
N ASP A 98 8.36 5.61 -23.25
CA ASP A 98 7.18 4.84 -22.82
C ASP A 98 6.94 5.00 -21.30
N LYS A 99 8.03 5.03 -20.50
CA LYS A 99 7.94 5.30 -19.05
C LYS A 99 7.37 6.69 -18.76
N ALA A 100 7.87 7.71 -19.46
CA ALA A 100 7.38 9.08 -19.32
C ALA A 100 5.88 9.16 -19.64
N GLN A 101 5.45 8.55 -20.75
CA GLN A 101 4.04 8.51 -21.15
C GLN A 101 3.15 7.80 -20.10
N ILE A 102 3.60 6.67 -19.56
CA ILE A 102 2.86 5.95 -18.51
C ILE A 102 2.79 6.80 -17.24
N PHE A 103 3.90 7.46 -16.89
CA PHE A 103 3.96 8.32 -15.70
C PHE A 103 3.03 9.53 -15.82
N GLU A 104 3.04 10.23 -16.96
CA GLU A 104 2.13 11.34 -17.25
C GLU A 104 0.66 10.90 -17.20
N GLY A 105 0.33 9.77 -17.85
CA GLY A 105 -1.02 9.21 -17.79
C GLY A 105 -1.44 8.80 -16.38
N TYR A 106 -0.49 8.37 -15.52
CA TYR A 106 -0.78 8.08 -14.12
C TYR A 106 -0.97 9.36 -13.29
N CYS A 107 -0.25 10.44 -13.59
CA CYS A 107 -0.52 11.76 -13.02
C CYS A 107 -1.94 12.24 -13.36
N ASP A 108 -2.36 12.11 -14.62
CA ASP A 108 -3.72 12.45 -15.04
C ASP A 108 -4.77 11.59 -14.34
N PHE A 109 -4.49 10.30 -14.14
CA PHE A 109 -5.35 9.40 -13.38
C PHE A 109 -5.50 9.84 -11.92
N LEU A 110 -4.44 10.25 -11.24
CA LEU A 110 -4.51 10.78 -9.88
C LEU A 110 -5.30 12.10 -9.84
N ASN A 111 -5.13 12.96 -10.83
CA ASN A 111 -5.84 14.22 -10.96
C ASN A 111 -7.35 14.06 -11.23
N TYR A 112 -7.83 12.86 -11.58
CA TYR A 112 -9.25 12.57 -11.66
C TYR A 112 -9.94 12.66 -10.29
N PHE A 113 -9.27 12.26 -9.20
CA PHE A 113 -9.85 12.20 -7.87
C PHE A 113 -9.92 13.59 -7.23
N ASP A 114 -11.11 14.06 -6.95
CA ASP A 114 -11.35 15.30 -6.22
C ASP A 114 -11.35 15.08 -4.69
N ALA A 115 -11.51 16.17 -3.93
CA ALA A 115 -11.49 16.14 -2.47
C ALA A 115 -12.65 15.35 -1.83
N SER A 116 -13.70 14.99 -2.58
CA SER A 116 -14.83 14.19 -2.09
C SER A 116 -14.60 12.67 -2.20
N ILE A 117 -13.51 12.25 -2.83
CA ILE A 117 -13.19 10.84 -3.08
C ILE A 117 -11.96 10.43 -2.26
N HIS A 118 -12.15 9.50 -1.34
CA HIS A 118 -11.05 8.86 -0.61
C HIS A 118 -10.49 7.73 -1.45
N VAL A 119 -9.18 7.67 -1.63
CA VAL A 119 -8.52 6.65 -2.44
C VAL A 119 -7.53 5.87 -1.59
N GLN A 120 -7.55 4.56 -1.70
CA GLN A 120 -6.56 3.66 -1.13
C GLN A 120 -6.02 2.74 -2.23
N LEU A 121 -4.71 2.75 -2.44
CA LEU A 121 -4.01 1.71 -3.20
C LEU A 121 -3.48 0.67 -2.23
N THR A 122 -3.83 -0.59 -2.46
CA THR A 122 -3.40 -1.72 -1.62
C THR A 122 -2.60 -2.69 -2.45
N PHE A 123 -1.37 -2.95 -2.04
CA PHE A 123 -0.45 -3.90 -2.64
C PHE A 123 -0.19 -5.02 -1.66
N ILE A 124 -0.61 -6.22 -2.02
CA ILE A 124 -0.45 -7.41 -1.17
C ILE A 124 0.57 -8.33 -1.81
N ASN A 125 1.68 -8.55 -1.13
CA ASN A 125 2.64 -9.59 -1.44
C ASN A 125 2.48 -10.67 -0.36
N GLN A 126 1.81 -11.76 -0.71
CA GLN A 126 1.43 -12.81 0.21
C GLN A 126 1.78 -14.18 -0.37
N ARG A 127 2.16 -15.12 0.50
CA ARG A 127 2.38 -16.50 0.08
C ARG A 127 1.08 -17.10 -0.41
N ALA A 128 1.10 -17.58 -1.66
CA ALA A 128 0.02 -18.41 -2.17
C ALA A 128 -0.03 -19.71 -1.38
N ASN A 129 -1.22 -20.27 -1.23
CA ASN A 129 -1.32 -21.65 -0.77
C ASN A 129 -0.65 -22.55 -1.80
N MET A 130 0.51 -23.12 -1.42
CA MET A 130 1.30 -23.96 -2.31
C MET A 130 0.52 -25.17 -2.86
N GLN A 131 -0.46 -25.66 -2.11
CA GLN A 131 -1.31 -26.78 -2.54
C GLN A 131 -2.29 -26.35 -3.64
N ASP A 132 -2.93 -25.18 -3.50
CA ASP A 132 -3.86 -24.68 -4.50
C ASP A 132 -3.11 -24.19 -5.74
N PHE A 133 -1.92 -23.59 -5.56
CA PHE A 133 -1.05 -23.23 -6.68
C PHE A 133 -0.50 -24.48 -7.40
N ALA A 134 -0.10 -25.52 -6.67
CA ALA A 134 0.31 -26.79 -7.27
C ALA A 134 -0.82 -27.45 -8.06
N ARG A 135 -2.09 -27.31 -7.60
CA ARG A 135 -3.26 -27.81 -8.33
C ARG A 135 -3.53 -27.01 -9.61
N SER A 136 -3.28 -25.70 -9.62
CA SER A 136 -3.49 -24.86 -10.83
C SER A 136 -2.51 -25.20 -11.96
N ILE A 137 -1.36 -25.80 -11.63
CA ILE A 137 -0.36 -26.29 -12.60
C ILE A 137 -0.43 -27.81 -12.81
N ASP A 138 -1.34 -28.50 -12.12
CA ASP A 138 -1.47 -29.96 -12.23
C ASP A 138 -2.11 -30.34 -13.57
N ILE A 139 -1.47 -31.27 -14.27
CA ILE A 139 -1.92 -31.70 -15.59
C ILE A 139 -2.77 -32.96 -15.41
N PRO A 140 -4.07 -32.91 -15.75
CA PRO A 140 -4.95 -34.06 -15.57
C PRO A 140 -4.52 -35.24 -16.43
N ILE A 141 -4.44 -36.41 -15.81
CA ILE A 141 -4.18 -37.69 -16.48
C ILE A 141 -5.42 -38.09 -17.25
N ARG A 142 -5.25 -38.49 -18.52
CA ARG A 142 -6.34 -38.82 -19.44
C ARG A 142 -6.50 -40.33 -19.74
N GLY A 143 -5.57 -41.18 -19.28
CA GLY A 143 -5.57 -42.61 -19.54
C GLY A 143 -5.05 -42.97 -20.94
N ASP A 144 -4.27 -42.09 -21.58
CA ASP A 144 -3.68 -42.29 -22.90
C ASP A 144 -2.14 -42.52 -22.85
N GLU A 145 -1.55 -42.83 -23.99
CA GLU A 145 -0.11 -43.08 -24.14
C GLU A 145 0.80 -41.92 -23.70
N TYR A 146 0.24 -40.69 -23.55
CA TYR A 146 1.00 -39.50 -23.18
C TYR A 146 1.02 -39.25 -21.66
N ASP A 147 0.41 -40.10 -20.86
CA ASP A 147 0.33 -39.89 -19.40
C ASP A 147 1.69 -39.92 -18.73
N GLY A 148 2.66 -40.66 -19.29
CA GLY A 148 4.04 -40.63 -18.84
C GLY A 148 4.68 -39.25 -18.98
N ILE A 149 4.45 -38.60 -20.13
CA ILE A 149 4.96 -37.25 -20.43
C ILE A 149 4.26 -36.20 -19.53
N ARG A 150 2.96 -36.38 -19.30
CA ARG A 150 2.20 -35.44 -18.41
C ARG A 150 2.72 -35.49 -16.98
N ARG A 151 3.06 -36.68 -16.46
CA ARG A 151 3.65 -36.82 -15.12
C ARG A 151 5.02 -36.17 -15.06
N GLU A 152 5.92 -36.50 -16.00
CA GLU A 152 7.27 -35.93 -16.05
C GLU A 152 7.23 -34.38 -16.13
N TYR A 153 6.36 -33.85 -16.98
CA TYR A 153 6.18 -32.40 -17.11
C TYR A 153 5.58 -31.77 -15.83
N GLY A 154 4.60 -32.40 -15.20
CA GLY A 154 4.03 -31.98 -13.91
C GLY A 154 5.07 -31.96 -12.79
N ASP A 155 5.91 -33.00 -12.70
CA ASP A 155 6.98 -33.08 -11.72
C ASP A 155 8.07 -32.03 -11.96
N MET A 156 8.39 -31.77 -13.23
CA MET A 156 9.29 -30.67 -13.61
C MET A 156 8.72 -29.31 -13.16
N LEU A 157 7.43 -29.03 -13.40
CA LEU A 157 6.78 -27.80 -12.98
C LEU A 157 6.79 -27.63 -11.45
N LYS A 158 6.46 -28.69 -10.71
CA LYS A 158 6.54 -28.71 -9.24
C LYS A 158 7.96 -28.45 -8.74
N GLY A 159 8.95 -29.04 -9.39
CA GLY A 159 10.37 -28.81 -9.10
C GLY A 159 10.82 -27.37 -9.39
N GLN A 160 10.32 -26.74 -10.46
CA GLN A 160 10.60 -25.32 -10.75
C GLN A 160 9.89 -24.40 -9.77
N LEU A 161 8.67 -24.72 -9.36
CA LEU A 161 7.93 -23.98 -8.35
C LEU A 161 8.68 -23.92 -7.02
N GLN A 162 9.31 -25.03 -6.61
CA GLN A 162 10.12 -25.08 -5.39
C GLN A 162 11.41 -24.25 -5.48
N LYS A 163 11.94 -24.04 -6.69
CA LYS A 163 13.11 -23.19 -6.94
C LYS A 163 12.76 -21.71 -7.08
N GLY A 164 11.49 -21.41 -7.35
CA GLY A 164 10.98 -20.04 -7.50
C GLY A 164 10.89 -19.30 -6.17
N ASN A 165 10.29 -18.10 -6.22
CA ASN A 165 10.23 -17.18 -5.08
C ASN A 165 9.17 -17.59 -4.03
N ASN A 166 9.18 -18.85 -3.61
CA ASN A 166 8.33 -19.41 -2.55
C ASN A 166 6.80 -19.22 -2.75
N GLY A 167 6.34 -19.06 -3.99
CA GLY A 167 4.91 -18.90 -4.28
C GLY A 167 4.32 -17.57 -3.80
N LEU A 168 5.10 -16.50 -3.71
CA LEU A 168 4.57 -15.17 -3.43
C LEU A 168 3.75 -14.67 -4.62
N THR A 169 2.51 -14.30 -4.35
CA THR A 169 1.61 -13.66 -5.32
C THR A 169 1.46 -12.19 -4.98
N LYS A 170 1.61 -11.35 -6.01
CA LYS A 170 1.41 -9.91 -5.90
C LYS A 170 0.03 -9.56 -6.40
N ARG A 171 -0.81 -9.02 -5.53
CA ARG A 171 -2.17 -8.56 -5.86
C ARG A 171 -2.28 -7.07 -5.60
N LYS A 172 -2.99 -6.36 -6.46
CA LYS A 172 -3.10 -4.90 -6.45
C LYS A 172 -4.55 -4.46 -6.55
N TYR A 173 -4.91 -3.55 -5.67
CA TYR A 173 -6.28 -3.07 -5.56
C TYR A 173 -6.29 -1.56 -5.43
N ILE A 174 -7.29 -0.95 -6.01
CA ILE A 174 -7.69 0.42 -5.73
C ILE A 174 -9.07 0.39 -5.09
N THR A 175 -9.17 0.97 -3.91
CA THR A 175 -10.43 1.17 -3.20
C THR A 175 -10.72 2.66 -3.17
N PHE A 176 -11.90 3.05 -3.60
CA PHE A 176 -12.35 4.44 -3.55
C PHE A 176 -13.62 4.52 -2.71
N GLY A 177 -13.70 5.58 -1.91
CA GLY A 177 -14.79 5.83 -0.98
C GLY A 177 -15.35 7.22 -1.14
N ILE A 178 -16.64 7.37 -0.87
CA ILE A 178 -17.35 8.64 -0.88
C ILE A 178 -18.31 8.75 0.28
N GLU A 179 -18.57 9.98 0.71
CA GLU A 179 -19.64 10.25 1.65
C GLU A 179 -20.99 10.39 0.93
N ALA A 180 -22.02 9.74 1.47
CA ALA A 180 -23.40 9.85 1.01
C ALA A 180 -24.36 9.59 2.18
N ASP A 181 -25.54 10.23 2.14
CA ASP A 181 -26.55 10.08 3.20
C ASP A 181 -27.32 8.77 3.10
N ASP A 182 -27.40 8.17 1.92
CA ASP A 182 -28.10 6.91 1.66
C ASP A 182 -27.38 6.02 0.65
N LEU A 183 -27.68 4.70 0.69
CA LEU A 183 -27.10 3.70 -0.18
C LEU A 183 -27.41 3.95 -1.68
N ARG A 184 -28.58 4.47 -2.03
CA ARG A 184 -28.97 4.68 -3.43
C ARG A 184 -28.10 5.75 -4.07
N THR A 185 -27.89 6.88 -3.36
CA THR A 185 -27.01 7.97 -3.79
C THR A 185 -25.56 7.49 -3.85
N ALA A 186 -25.11 6.74 -2.83
CA ALA A 186 -23.78 6.15 -2.81
C ALA A 186 -23.56 5.25 -4.04
N LYS A 187 -24.52 4.37 -4.34
CA LYS A 187 -24.43 3.41 -5.46
C LYS A 187 -24.24 4.13 -6.79
N MET A 188 -25.10 5.09 -7.10
CA MET A 188 -25.04 5.83 -8.38
C MET A 188 -23.67 6.53 -8.56
N ARG A 189 -23.16 7.16 -7.49
CA ARG A 189 -21.86 7.85 -7.54
C ARG A 189 -20.69 6.87 -7.65
N LEU A 190 -20.69 5.79 -6.87
CA LEU A 190 -19.63 4.78 -6.88
C LEU A 190 -19.57 4.01 -8.21
N GLU A 191 -20.71 3.69 -8.84
CA GLU A 191 -20.77 3.05 -10.17
C GLU A 191 -20.21 3.97 -11.27
N ARG A 192 -20.46 5.29 -11.16
CA ARG A 192 -19.87 6.26 -12.07
C ARG A 192 -18.34 6.31 -11.89
N ILE A 193 -17.85 6.46 -10.65
CA ILE A 193 -16.42 6.49 -10.35
C ILE A 193 -15.75 5.18 -10.82
N GLU A 194 -16.37 4.03 -10.61
CA GLU A 194 -15.89 2.74 -11.10
C GLU A 194 -15.71 2.75 -12.62
N THR A 195 -16.71 3.23 -13.36
CA THR A 195 -16.64 3.34 -14.82
C THR A 195 -15.49 4.22 -15.26
N ASP A 196 -15.32 5.37 -14.62
CA ASP A 196 -14.26 6.32 -14.93
C ASP A 196 -12.87 5.74 -14.58
N VAL A 197 -12.73 5.07 -13.44
CA VAL A 197 -11.49 4.38 -13.01
C VAL A 197 -11.11 3.28 -14.02
N LEU A 198 -12.07 2.46 -14.45
CA LEU A 198 -11.82 1.42 -15.45
C LEU A 198 -11.43 2.01 -16.82
N ALA A 199 -12.05 3.12 -17.22
CA ALA A 199 -11.71 3.83 -18.45
C ALA A 199 -10.28 4.41 -18.40
N ASN A 200 -9.89 5.01 -17.28
CA ASN A 200 -8.53 5.53 -17.07
C ASN A 200 -7.48 4.41 -17.09
N PHE A 201 -7.71 3.28 -16.41
CA PHE A 201 -6.83 2.12 -16.48
C PHE A 201 -6.72 1.57 -17.90
N LYS A 202 -7.82 1.52 -18.64
CA LYS A 202 -7.80 1.09 -20.05
C LYS A 202 -6.96 2.03 -20.93
N THR A 203 -7.01 3.34 -20.67
CA THR A 203 -6.18 4.33 -21.37
C THR A 203 -4.70 4.11 -21.11
N LEU A 204 -4.34 3.78 -19.86
CA LEU A 204 -2.97 3.40 -19.47
C LEU A 204 -2.54 2.02 -20.02
N GLY A 205 -3.46 1.26 -20.62
CA GLY A 205 -3.20 -0.11 -21.06
C GLY A 205 -3.24 -1.15 -19.93
N VAL A 206 -3.69 -0.75 -18.76
CA VAL A 206 -3.81 -1.60 -17.56
C VAL A 206 -5.13 -2.38 -17.62
N GLN A 207 -5.04 -3.68 -17.39
CA GLN A 207 -6.24 -4.48 -17.16
C GLN A 207 -6.75 -4.26 -15.74
N ALA A 208 -8.07 -4.07 -15.58
CA ALA A 208 -8.69 -3.90 -14.30
C ALA A 208 -10.10 -4.50 -14.30
N ARG A 209 -10.56 -4.97 -13.14
CA ARG A 209 -11.90 -5.52 -12.95
C ARG A 209 -12.47 -5.10 -11.60
N PRO A 210 -13.74 -4.73 -11.51
CA PRO A 210 -14.38 -4.46 -10.23
C PRO A 210 -14.55 -5.76 -9.44
N LEU A 211 -14.48 -5.66 -8.11
CA LEU A 211 -14.79 -6.77 -7.22
C LEU A 211 -16.25 -6.72 -6.79
N ASN A 212 -16.91 -7.86 -6.83
CA ASN A 212 -18.21 -8.04 -6.21
C ASN A 212 -18.08 -8.26 -4.68
N GLY A 213 -19.21 -8.37 -3.98
CA GLY A 213 -19.18 -8.50 -2.51
C GLY A 213 -18.50 -9.76 -2.02
N LEU A 214 -18.66 -10.90 -2.73
CA LEU A 214 -17.99 -12.15 -2.41
C LEU A 214 -16.48 -12.03 -2.55
N GLU A 215 -16.02 -11.49 -3.66
CA GLU A 215 -14.59 -11.28 -3.94
C GLU A 215 -13.95 -10.28 -2.95
N ARG A 216 -14.70 -9.25 -2.52
CA ARG A 216 -14.22 -8.33 -1.46
C ARG A 216 -14.12 -9.03 -0.10
N LEU A 217 -15.07 -9.89 0.26
CA LEU A 217 -14.99 -10.68 1.48
C LEU A 217 -13.81 -11.66 1.43
N GLU A 218 -13.58 -12.32 0.29
CA GLU A 218 -12.42 -13.19 0.08
C GLU A 218 -11.10 -12.40 0.21
N LEU A 219 -11.03 -11.19 -0.34
CA LEU A 219 -9.87 -10.31 -0.18
C LEU A 219 -9.62 -9.99 1.30
N LEU A 220 -10.63 -9.55 2.04
CA LEU A 220 -10.52 -9.23 3.47
C LEU A 220 -10.16 -10.47 4.30
N HIS A 221 -10.75 -11.63 3.98
CA HIS A 221 -10.39 -12.90 4.60
C HIS A 221 -8.91 -13.19 4.37
N SER A 222 -8.40 -13.05 3.15
CA SER A 222 -6.99 -13.30 2.84
C SER A 222 -6.02 -12.36 3.57
N GLN A 223 -6.43 -11.12 3.87
CA GLN A 223 -5.63 -10.18 4.66
C GLN A 223 -5.62 -10.54 6.16
N LEU A 224 -6.72 -11.10 6.66
CA LEU A 224 -6.88 -11.50 8.06
C LEU A 224 -6.45 -12.95 8.34
N HIS A 225 -6.15 -13.74 7.30
CA HIS A 225 -5.65 -15.13 7.39
C HIS A 225 -4.34 -15.27 6.60
N PRO A 226 -3.23 -14.72 7.14
CA PRO A 226 -1.97 -14.55 6.40
C PRO A 226 -1.26 -15.87 6.02
N ASP A 227 -1.60 -16.98 6.65
CA ASP A 227 -1.05 -18.31 6.34
C ASP A 227 -1.71 -18.96 5.11
N GLY A 228 -2.88 -18.46 4.69
CA GLY A 228 -3.64 -19.00 3.57
C GLY A 228 -4.10 -20.46 3.75
N GLN A 229 -4.01 -21.02 4.96
CA GLN A 229 -4.41 -22.40 5.24
C GLN A 229 -5.93 -22.52 5.38
N GLU A 230 -6.55 -21.50 5.95
CA GLU A 230 -7.99 -21.46 6.15
C GLU A 230 -8.68 -21.02 4.86
N LYS A 231 -9.51 -21.92 4.31
CA LYS A 231 -10.23 -21.64 3.06
C LYS A 231 -11.43 -20.77 3.34
N PHE A 232 -11.55 -19.70 2.57
CA PHE A 232 -12.74 -18.88 2.60
C PHE A 232 -13.96 -19.66 2.09
N HIS A 233 -15.01 -19.70 2.91
CA HIS A 233 -16.27 -20.34 2.57
C HIS A 233 -17.41 -19.43 2.97
N PHE A 234 -18.15 -18.93 2.00
CA PHE A 234 -19.28 -18.04 2.25
C PHE A 234 -20.27 -18.09 1.10
N GLU A 235 -21.55 -18.21 1.45
CA GLU A 235 -22.66 -18.02 0.53
C GLU A 235 -23.65 -16.99 1.08
N TRP A 236 -24.16 -16.13 0.23
CA TRP A 236 -25.16 -15.13 0.63
C TRP A 236 -26.43 -15.73 1.20
N SER A 237 -26.73 -16.98 0.88
CA SER A 237 -27.86 -17.75 1.43
C SER A 237 -27.69 -18.12 2.89
N ASP A 238 -26.47 -18.05 3.44
CA ASP A 238 -26.17 -18.47 4.80
C ASP A 238 -26.54 -17.39 5.83
N LEU A 239 -26.47 -16.11 5.44
CA LEU A 239 -26.77 -15.00 6.35
C LEU A 239 -28.19 -15.11 6.98
N PRO A 240 -29.29 -15.26 6.19
CA PRO A 240 -30.61 -15.35 6.77
C PRO A 240 -30.87 -16.68 7.50
N LYS A 241 -30.11 -17.75 7.19
CA LYS A 241 -30.27 -19.06 7.83
C LYS A 241 -29.59 -19.11 9.21
N THR A 242 -28.43 -18.48 9.32
CA THR A 242 -27.57 -18.56 10.51
C THR A 242 -27.74 -17.36 11.44
N GLY A 243 -28.23 -16.22 10.94
CA GLY A 243 -28.26 -14.95 11.65
C GLY A 243 -26.86 -14.32 11.86
N LEU A 244 -25.83 -14.88 11.22
CA LEU A 244 -24.47 -14.34 11.23
C LEU A 244 -24.34 -13.13 10.31
N SER A 245 -23.35 -12.30 10.57
CA SER A 245 -22.95 -11.18 9.69
C SER A 245 -21.85 -11.62 8.73
N THR A 246 -21.60 -10.84 7.68
CA THR A 246 -20.46 -11.10 6.77
C THR A 246 -19.12 -11.06 7.47
N LYS A 247 -19.02 -10.37 8.62
CA LYS A 247 -17.80 -10.29 9.44
C LYS A 247 -17.43 -11.62 10.09
N ASP A 248 -18.44 -12.45 10.43
CA ASP A 248 -18.20 -13.74 11.07
C ASP A 248 -17.47 -14.72 10.15
N PHE A 249 -17.61 -14.55 8.82
CA PHE A 249 -16.96 -15.39 7.83
C PHE A 249 -15.53 -14.94 7.46
N ILE A 250 -15.13 -13.73 7.84
CA ILE A 250 -13.80 -13.19 7.55
C ILE A 250 -12.97 -12.95 8.81
N ALA A 251 -13.58 -13.05 9.99
CA ALA A 251 -12.89 -12.79 11.25
C ALA A 251 -11.87 -13.90 11.55
N PRO A 252 -10.63 -13.56 11.89
CA PRO A 252 -9.63 -14.53 12.31
C PRO A 252 -10.01 -15.15 13.66
N SER A 253 -9.42 -16.29 13.98
CA SER A 253 -9.63 -17.02 15.25
C SER A 253 -9.31 -16.16 16.49
N GLY A 254 -8.46 -15.17 16.34
CA GLY A 254 -8.13 -14.22 17.42
C GLY A 254 -7.41 -12.98 16.88
N LEU A 255 -7.70 -11.84 17.50
CA LEU A 255 -7.02 -10.58 17.26
C LEU A 255 -6.64 -9.99 18.61
N SER A 256 -5.36 -9.66 18.80
CA SER A 256 -4.91 -9.07 20.05
C SER A 256 -3.83 -7.99 19.83
N PHE A 257 -3.90 -6.96 20.65
CA PHE A 257 -2.97 -5.84 20.66
C PHE A 257 -2.27 -5.81 22.03
N PRO A 258 -1.03 -6.34 22.12
CA PRO A 258 -0.29 -6.38 23.37
C PRO A 258 -0.05 -4.99 23.98
N ASN A 259 0.04 -4.92 25.30
CA ASN A 259 0.22 -3.66 26.04
C ASN A 259 1.54 -2.94 25.73
N ASP A 260 2.50 -3.62 25.10
CA ASP A 260 3.74 -2.96 24.61
C ASP A 260 3.47 -2.01 23.44
N GLY A 261 2.27 -2.05 22.85
CA GLY A 261 1.83 -1.17 21.77
C GLY A 261 2.61 -1.31 20.47
N LYS A 262 3.51 -2.27 20.36
CA LYS A 262 4.52 -2.35 19.27
C LYS A 262 4.15 -3.34 18.18
N THR A 263 3.30 -4.30 18.49
CA THR A 263 2.92 -5.39 17.60
C THR A 263 1.46 -5.73 17.80
N PHE A 264 0.88 -6.47 16.86
CA PHE A 264 -0.43 -7.12 17.01
C PHE A 264 -0.28 -8.62 16.74
N ARG A 265 -1.32 -9.38 17.04
CA ARG A 265 -1.43 -10.80 16.70
C ARG A 265 -2.73 -11.04 15.96
N VAL A 266 -2.64 -11.79 14.88
CA VAL A 266 -3.78 -12.27 14.09
C VAL A 266 -3.66 -13.80 14.03
N GLY A 267 -4.58 -14.50 14.69
CA GLY A 267 -4.44 -15.93 14.92
C GLY A 267 -3.09 -16.23 15.60
N ASP A 268 -2.32 -17.13 15.01
CA ASP A 268 -0.98 -17.51 15.50
C ASP A 268 0.15 -16.62 14.97
N HIS A 269 -0.15 -15.67 14.09
CA HIS A 269 0.84 -14.79 13.49
C HIS A 269 1.03 -13.50 14.29
N SER A 270 2.28 -13.02 14.29
CA SER A 270 2.63 -11.70 14.83
C SER A 270 2.77 -10.71 13.68
N GLY A 271 2.22 -9.52 13.83
CA GLY A 271 2.31 -8.46 12.85
C GLY A 271 2.68 -7.12 13.45
N ALA A 272 3.09 -6.20 12.59
CA ALA A 272 3.29 -4.79 12.92
C ALA A 272 3.04 -3.93 11.70
N VAL A 273 2.45 -2.77 11.93
CA VAL A 273 2.29 -1.73 10.92
C VAL A 273 3.25 -0.59 11.20
N SER A 274 3.89 -0.13 10.14
CA SER A 274 4.79 1.02 10.14
C SER A 274 4.32 2.03 9.11
N PHE A 275 4.58 3.31 9.32
CA PHE A 275 4.38 4.33 8.30
C PHE A 275 5.71 4.73 7.68
N LEU A 276 5.68 5.11 6.40
CA LEU A 276 6.84 5.59 5.68
C LEU A 276 6.96 7.11 5.86
N GLN A 277 8.02 7.54 6.55
CA GLN A 277 8.40 8.93 6.67
C GLN A 277 9.33 9.29 5.51
N ILE A 278 8.91 10.17 4.64
CA ILE A 278 9.69 10.67 3.51
C ILE A 278 10.58 11.80 4.02
N LEU A 279 11.90 11.60 3.96
CA LEU A 279 12.92 12.58 4.37
C LEU A 279 13.62 13.17 3.14
N ALA A 280 13.59 12.45 2.02
CA ALA A 280 14.18 12.90 0.76
C ALA A 280 13.43 14.10 0.18
N PRO A 281 14.14 15.05 -0.43
CA PRO A 281 13.50 16.09 -1.25
C PRO A 281 12.89 15.52 -2.54
N GLU A 282 13.51 14.48 -3.10
CA GLU A 282 13.05 13.77 -4.29
C GLU A 282 13.04 12.26 -4.04
N LEU A 283 12.03 11.59 -4.55
CA LEU A 283 11.88 10.14 -4.51
C LEU A 283 12.17 9.54 -5.89
N THR A 284 12.41 8.24 -5.92
CA THR A 284 12.53 7.47 -7.16
C THR A 284 11.37 6.50 -7.29
N ASP A 285 10.98 6.19 -8.53
CA ASP A 285 9.91 5.26 -8.90
C ASP A 285 10.17 3.79 -8.51
N ARG A 286 11.36 3.50 -7.95
CA ARG A 286 11.75 2.16 -7.52
C ARG A 286 11.41 1.82 -6.08
N LEU A 287 11.12 2.81 -5.23
CA LEU A 287 10.89 2.59 -3.80
C LEU A 287 9.77 1.55 -3.55
N LEU A 288 8.62 1.73 -4.19
CA LEU A 288 7.49 0.81 -4.05
C LEU A 288 7.81 -0.58 -4.62
N ALA A 289 8.48 -0.63 -5.77
CA ALA A 289 8.89 -1.89 -6.39
C ALA A 289 9.84 -2.68 -5.49
N ASP A 290 10.89 -2.04 -4.96
CA ASP A 290 11.86 -2.71 -4.08
C ASP A 290 11.21 -3.18 -2.77
N LEU A 291 10.23 -2.45 -2.22
CA LEU A 291 9.47 -2.88 -1.04
C LEU A 291 8.61 -4.13 -1.33
N LEU A 292 8.01 -4.19 -2.51
CA LEU A 292 7.19 -5.33 -2.95
C LEU A 292 8.02 -6.51 -3.48
N ASP A 293 9.30 -6.30 -3.76
CA ASP A 293 10.23 -7.36 -4.17
C ASP A 293 10.89 -8.08 -2.98
N LEU A 294 10.53 -7.70 -1.74
CA LEU A 294 10.92 -8.47 -0.55
C LEU A 294 10.39 -9.90 -0.64
N ASN A 295 11.24 -10.86 -0.24
CA ASN A 295 10.90 -12.30 -0.22
C ASN A 295 9.97 -12.69 0.96
N ASP A 296 9.35 -11.72 1.58
CA ASP A 296 8.50 -11.86 2.75
C ASP A 296 7.09 -11.34 2.49
N ALA A 297 6.13 -11.81 3.29
CA ALA A 297 4.77 -11.29 3.22
C ALA A 297 4.74 -9.83 3.68
N VAL A 298 4.35 -8.95 2.79
CA VAL A 298 4.23 -7.50 3.04
C VAL A 298 2.98 -6.95 2.37
N THR A 299 2.25 -6.11 3.09
CA THR A 299 1.15 -5.31 2.53
C THR A 299 1.55 -3.85 2.58
N VAL A 300 1.51 -3.16 1.43
CA VAL A 300 1.77 -1.72 1.35
C VAL A 300 0.46 -1.04 0.98
N ASN A 301 0.08 -0.03 1.77
CA ASN A 301 -1.11 0.76 1.55
C ASN A 301 -0.75 2.23 1.37
N LEU A 302 -1.29 2.85 0.32
CA LEU A 302 -1.22 4.27 0.09
C LEU A 302 -2.64 4.84 0.22
N HIS A 303 -2.89 5.60 1.27
CA HIS A 303 -4.09 6.42 1.39
C HIS A 303 -3.81 7.77 0.75
N ILE A 304 -4.65 8.17 -0.17
CA ILE A 304 -4.48 9.38 -0.98
C ILE A 304 -5.77 10.18 -0.89
N GLN A 305 -5.68 11.39 -0.36
CA GLN A 305 -6.79 12.32 -0.27
C GLN A 305 -6.45 13.60 -1.00
N SER A 306 -7.21 13.94 -2.04
CA SER A 306 -7.04 15.22 -2.74
C SER A 306 -7.47 16.37 -1.84
N ILE A 307 -6.74 17.48 -1.91
CA ILE A 307 -7.11 18.74 -1.27
C ILE A 307 -7.76 19.64 -2.34
N ASP A 308 -8.81 20.35 -1.96
CA ASP A 308 -9.39 21.39 -2.82
C ASP A 308 -8.31 22.39 -3.27
N GLN A 309 -8.25 22.67 -4.58
CA GLN A 309 -7.21 23.50 -5.19
C GLN A 309 -7.16 24.92 -4.59
N ALA A 310 -8.32 25.52 -4.36
CA ALA A 310 -8.40 26.87 -3.79
C ALA A 310 -7.90 26.87 -2.34
N GLN A 311 -8.24 25.82 -1.58
CA GLN A 311 -7.78 25.65 -0.21
C GLN A 311 -6.27 25.38 -0.14
N ALA A 312 -5.72 24.56 -1.03
CA ALA A 312 -4.29 24.30 -1.14
C ALA A 312 -3.51 25.60 -1.40
N ILE A 313 -3.90 26.36 -2.42
CA ILE A 313 -3.29 27.64 -2.77
C ILE A 313 -3.38 28.63 -1.59
N LYS A 314 -4.52 28.71 -0.91
CA LYS A 314 -4.70 29.57 0.26
C LYS A 314 -3.77 29.19 1.41
N ASN A 315 -3.61 27.90 1.68
CA ASN A 315 -2.71 27.39 2.73
C ASN A 315 -1.24 27.72 2.42
N ILE A 316 -0.80 27.55 1.17
CA ILE A 316 0.57 27.86 0.77
C ILE A 316 0.82 29.37 0.85
N LYS A 317 -0.09 30.22 0.36
CA LYS A 317 0.01 31.69 0.50
C LYS A 317 0.12 32.12 1.96
N ARG A 318 -0.65 31.48 2.86
CA ARG A 318 -0.54 31.75 4.30
C ARG A 318 0.85 31.37 4.82
N LYS A 319 1.36 30.19 4.47
CA LYS A 319 2.70 29.76 4.85
C LYS A 319 3.80 30.69 4.30
N MET A 320 3.69 31.11 3.05
CA MET A 320 4.61 32.10 2.47
C MET A 320 4.62 33.41 3.27
N SER A 321 3.44 33.90 3.67
CA SER A 321 3.34 35.11 4.49
C SER A 321 3.97 34.93 5.89
N GLU A 322 3.82 33.74 6.49
CA GLU A 322 4.48 33.39 7.76
C GLU A 322 6.01 33.37 7.58
N LEU A 323 6.53 32.71 6.52
CA LEU A 323 7.95 32.68 6.19
C LEU A 323 8.52 34.09 5.96
N GLN A 324 7.81 34.95 5.21
CA GLN A 324 8.21 36.34 4.99
C GLN A 324 8.29 37.13 6.30
N LYS A 325 7.34 36.96 7.23
CA LYS A 325 7.39 37.58 8.55
C LYS A 325 8.61 37.11 9.33
N MET A 326 8.90 35.80 9.32
CA MET A 326 10.09 35.23 9.98
C MET A 326 11.37 35.80 9.36
N THR A 327 11.45 35.92 8.04
CA THR A 327 12.58 36.54 7.34
C THR A 327 12.80 37.99 7.81
N ILE A 328 11.72 38.79 7.86
CA ILE A 328 11.81 40.18 8.35
C ILE A 328 12.24 40.24 9.81
N GLU A 329 11.80 39.31 10.65
CA GLU A 329 12.23 39.27 12.06
C GLU A 329 13.71 38.91 12.19
N GLU A 330 14.23 37.96 11.42
CA GLU A 330 15.63 37.59 11.41
C GLU A 330 16.49 38.74 10.85
N GLN A 331 16.08 39.42 9.80
CA GLN A 331 16.73 40.63 9.27
C GLN A 331 16.80 41.73 10.32
N LYS A 332 15.72 42.00 11.06
CA LYS A 332 15.72 42.98 12.17
C LYS A 332 16.65 42.57 13.29
N LYS A 333 16.78 41.26 13.59
CA LYS A 333 17.75 40.76 14.59
C LYS A 333 19.19 40.94 14.12
N ALA A 334 19.49 40.65 12.85
CA ALA A 334 20.81 40.83 12.25
C ALA A 334 21.24 42.30 12.33
N VAL A 335 20.39 43.23 11.91
CA VAL A 335 20.67 44.68 11.99
C VAL A 335 20.92 45.11 13.43
N ARG A 336 20.14 44.68 14.41
CA ARG A 336 20.34 44.98 15.83
C ARG A 336 21.65 44.42 16.39
N ALA A 337 22.14 43.35 15.81
CA ALA A 337 23.39 42.71 16.16
C ALA A 337 24.59 43.25 15.38
N GLY A 338 24.39 44.24 14.48
CA GLY A 338 25.46 44.84 13.68
C GLY A 338 25.88 44.02 12.46
N TYR A 339 25.06 43.05 12.03
CA TYR A 339 25.28 42.25 10.84
C TYR A 339 24.51 42.81 9.64
N ASP A 340 24.92 42.41 8.44
CA ASP A 340 24.24 42.79 7.21
C ASP A 340 22.84 42.22 7.13
N MET A 341 21.89 42.96 6.58
CA MET A 341 20.49 42.58 6.37
C MET A 341 20.32 41.37 5.41
N ASP A 342 21.33 41.12 4.55
CA ASP A 342 21.31 40.02 3.58
C ASP A 342 21.65 38.66 4.20
N ILE A 343 22.07 38.62 5.47
CA ILE A 343 22.33 37.38 6.20
C ILE A 343 21.02 36.80 6.70
N ILE A 344 20.38 36.03 5.84
CA ILE A 344 19.20 35.24 6.17
C ILE A 344 19.63 33.80 6.46
N PRO A 345 19.08 33.13 7.50
CA PRO A 345 19.30 31.69 7.67
C PRO A 345 18.97 30.93 6.39
N THR A 346 19.91 30.08 5.95
CA THR A 346 19.83 29.34 4.67
C THR A 346 18.53 28.54 4.56
N ASP A 347 18.11 27.93 5.67
CA ASP A 347 16.87 27.14 5.72
C ASP A 347 15.64 27.99 5.40
N LEU A 348 15.59 29.23 5.91
CA LEU A 348 14.44 30.13 5.70
C LEU A 348 14.36 30.62 4.24
N ALA A 349 15.52 30.88 3.62
CA ALA A 349 15.60 31.24 2.21
C ALA A 349 15.14 30.08 1.32
N THR A 350 15.65 28.88 1.58
CA THR A 350 15.27 27.65 0.85
C THR A 350 13.78 27.35 0.95
N TYR A 351 13.21 27.36 2.16
CA TYR A 351 11.76 27.14 2.35
C TYR A 351 10.89 28.20 1.65
N GLY A 352 11.38 29.45 1.61
CA GLY A 352 10.68 30.52 0.88
C GLY A 352 10.64 30.29 -0.62
N GLU A 353 11.74 29.83 -1.19
CA GLU A 353 11.86 29.49 -2.61
C GLU A 353 11.06 28.25 -2.98
N GLU A 354 11.15 27.19 -2.19
CA GLU A 354 10.34 25.96 -2.35
C GLU A 354 8.85 26.25 -2.32
N ALA A 355 8.38 27.07 -1.35
CA ALA A 355 6.98 27.46 -1.26
C ALA A 355 6.50 28.28 -2.48
N LYS A 356 7.38 29.13 -3.05
CA LYS A 356 7.10 29.90 -4.26
C LYS A 356 7.01 28.98 -5.49
N ASN A 357 7.94 28.06 -5.64
CA ASN A 357 7.95 27.09 -6.74
C ASN A 357 6.71 26.19 -6.67
N LEU A 358 6.37 25.67 -5.48
CA LEU A 358 5.15 24.88 -5.26
C LEU A 358 3.88 25.66 -5.63
N LEU A 359 3.81 26.95 -5.26
CA LEU A 359 2.67 27.81 -5.65
C LEU A 359 2.58 28.00 -7.16
N GLN A 360 3.72 28.16 -7.83
CA GLN A 360 3.79 28.28 -9.29
C GLN A 360 3.36 26.98 -9.98
N ASP A 361 3.81 25.85 -9.50
CA ASP A 361 3.43 24.53 -10.03
C ASP A 361 1.93 24.28 -9.93
N LEU A 362 1.32 24.61 -8.78
CA LEU A 362 -0.14 24.50 -8.58
C LEU A 362 -0.96 25.48 -9.43
N GLN A 363 -0.38 26.60 -9.85
CA GLN A 363 -1.10 27.63 -10.62
C GLN A 363 -0.88 27.49 -12.14
N SER A 364 0.28 26.99 -12.57
CA SER A 364 0.70 26.98 -13.98
C SER A 364 0.76 25.59 -14.60
N ARG A 365 0.87 24.53 -13.78
CA ARG A 365 0.91 23.13 -14.22
C ARG A 365 -0.36 22.42 -13.76
N ASN A 366 -0.66 21.29 -14.39
CA ASN A 366 -1.79 20.44 -13.98
C ASN A 366 -1.47 19.66 -12.67
N GLU A 367 -0.87 20.34 -11.69
CA GLU A 367 -0.52 19.79 -10.38
C GLU A 367 -1.63 20.04 -9.36
N ARG A 368 -1.92 19.05 -8.55
CA ARG A 368 -2.82 19.12 -7.38
C ARG A 368 -2.05 18.77 -6.11
N MET A 369 -2.64 19.08 -4.97
CA MET A 369 -2.12 18.68 -3.67
C MET A 369 -2.90 17.49 -3.14
N PHE A 370 -2.15 16.51 -2.65
CA PHE A 370 -2.67 15.33 -1.98
C PHE A 370 -2.10 15.21 -0.57
N LEU A 371 -2.92 14.73 0.36
CA LEU A 371 -2.47 14.20 1.64
C LEU A 371 -2.26 12.70 1.46
N VAL A 372 -1.06 12.25 1.73
CA VAL A 372 -0.68 10.85 1.49
C VAL A 372 -0.17 10.22 2.79
N THR A 373 -0.76 9.06 3.14
CA THR A 373 -0.27 8.18 4.20
C THR A 373 0.20 6.87 3.56
N VAL A 374 1.46 6.50 3.78
CA VAL A 374 2.00 5.23 3.30
C VAL A 374 2.22 4.31 4.49
N LEU A 375 1.48 3.20 4.53
CA LEU A 375 1.58 2.17 5.55
C LEU A 375 2.23 0.91 4.99
N VAL A 376 3.11 0.32 5.77
CA VAL A 376 3.74 -0.97 5.48
C VAL A 376 3.43 -1.93 6.62
N GLU A 377 2.67 -2.95 6.30
CA GLU A 377 2.29 -4.02 7.21
C GLU A 377 3.19 -5.25 6.95
N ASN A 378 3.80 -5.76 8.00
CA ASN A 378 4.55 -7.00 7.99
C ASN A 378 3.87 -7.99 8.92
N ILE A 379 3.68 -9.24 8.45
CA ILE A 379 3.14 -10.34 9.25
C ILE A 379 4.04 -11.56 9.11
N ALA A 380 4.35 -12.22 10.22
CA ALA A 380 5.20 -13.39 10.23
C ALA A 380 4.75 -14.42 11.29
N PRO A 381 5.02 -15.74 11.08
CA PRO A 381 4.64 -16.78 12.04
C PRO A 381 5.30 -16.63 13.41
N LYS A 382 6.50 -16.04 13.45
CA LYS A 382 7.28 -15.85 14.69
C LYS A 382 7.70 -14.40 14.85
N ARG A 383 7.67 -13.89 16.10
CA ARG A 383 8.06 -12.52 16.42
C ARG A 383 9.49 -12.18 15.97
N GLN A 384 10.44 -13.11 16.07
CA GLN A 384 11.82 -12.89 15.62
C GLN A 384 11.89 -12.67 14.11
N LYS A 385 11.14 -13.47 13.32
CA LYS A 385 11.06 -13.28 11.86
C LYS A 385 10.42 -11.93 11.52
N LEU A 386 9.34 -11.55 12.21
CA LEU A 386 8.70 -10.24 12.03
C LEU A 386 9.70 -9.09 12.18
N PHE A 387 10.55 -9.12 13.21
CA PHE A 387 11.56 -8.07 13.39
C PHE A 387 12.60 -8.05 12.27
N ASN A 388 13.01 -9.21 11.76
CA ASN A 388 13.92 -9.29 10.63
C ASN A 388 13.26 -8.72 9.36
N ASP A 389 11.98 -9.02 9.11
CA ASP A 389 11.22 -8.55 7.96
C ASP A 389 11.07 -7.02 8.01
N ILE A 390 10.74 -6.46 9.18
CA ILE A 390 10.69 -5.00 9.40
C ILE A 390 12.07 -4.36 9.18
N LEU A 391 13.14 -4.99 9.64
CA LEU A 391 14.50 -4.48 9.44
C LEU A 391 14.87 -4.45 7.95
N SER A 392 14.51 -5.50 7.20
CA SER A 392 14.71 -5.57 5.75
C SER A 392 13.94 -4.46 5.02
N ALA A 393 12.65 -4.26 5.35
CA ALA A 393 11.85 -3.18 4.81
C ALA A 393 12.40 -1.79 5.17
N SER A 394 12.89 -1.63 6.41
CA SER A 394 13.54 -0.38 6.87
C SER A 394 14.84 -0.10 6.11
N GLY A 395 15.64 -1.13 5.80
CA GLY A 395 16.84 -1.01 4.97
C GLY A 395 16.54 -0.50 3.56
N ILE A 396 15.46 -0.98 2.95
CA ILE A 396 15.00 -0.48 1.65
C ILE A 396 14.56 0.99 1.77
N ALA A 397 13.76 1.34 2.78
CA ALA A 397 13.34 2.72 2.98
C ALA A 397 14.55 3.67 3.13
N GLN A 398 15.57 3.27 3.92
CA GLN A 398 16.80 4.03 4.11
C GLN A 398 17.60 4.23 2.82
N LYS A 399 17.65 3.23 1.93
CA LYS A 399 18.28 3.33 0.61
C LYS A 399 17.73 4.51 -0.21
N TYR A 400 16.46 4.86 0.01
CA TYR A 400 15.76 5.95 -0.67
C TYR A 400 15.59 7.20 0.21
N ASN A 401 16.42 7.38 1.23
CA ASN A 401 16.33 8.49 2.19
C ASN A 401 14.93 8.63 2.81
N CYS A 402 14.29 7.50 3.10
CA CYS A 402 13.04 7.42 3.84
C CYS A 402 13.29 6.68 5.17
N ALA A 403 12.42 6.88 6.14
CA ALA A 403 12.45 6.15 7.40
C ALA A 403 11.13 5.38 7.58
N LEU A 404 11.23 4.09 7.82
CA LEU A 404 10.08 3.29 8.21
C LEU A 404 9.90 3.37 9.73
N LYS A 405 8.85 4.03 10.18
CA LYS A 405 8.54 4.25 11.60
C LYS A 405 7.34 3.39 12.01
N ARG A 406 7.55 2.52 13.01
CA ARG A 406 6.46 1.70 13.52
C ARG A 406 5.40 2.57 14.21
N LEU A 407 4.13 2.22 14.05
CA LEU A 407 2.99 2.88 14.70
C LEU A 407 2.86 2.38 16.15
N ASP A 408 3.77 2.84 17.04
CA ASP A 408 3.72 2.46 18.45
C ASP A 408 2.43 2.99 19.10
N TYR A 409 1.69 2.13 19.80
CA TYR A 409 0.38 2.37 20.42
C TYR A 409 -0.79 2.66 19.45
N GLN A 410 -0.57 2.54 18.13
CA GLN A 410 -1.59 2.70 17.08
C GLN A 410 -1.64 1.47 16.15
N GLN A 411 -1.27 0.30 16.66
CA GLN A 411 -1.21 -0.93 15.87
C GLN A 411 -2.60 -1.41 15.43
N GLU A 412 -3.64 -1.19 16.25
CA GLU A 412 -5.02 -1.47 15.88
C GLU A 412 -5.48 -0.59 14.72
N GLN A 413 -5.34 0.73 14.86
CA GLN A 413 -5.67 1.69 13.80
C GLN A 413 -4.85 1.43 12.54
N GLY A 414 -3.57 1.09 12.70
CA GLY A 414 -2.68 0.72 11.58
C GLY A 414 -3.19 -0.50 10.82
N LEU A 415 -3.49 -1.59 11.52
CA LEU A 415 -4.03 -2.81 10.92
C LEU A 415 -5.37 -2.55 10.21
N MET A 416 -6.30 -1.83 10.89
CA MET A 416 -7.60 -1.53 10.30
C MET A 416 -7.49 -0.62 9.06
N SER A 417 -6.51 0.29 9.04
CA SER A 417 -6.20 1.11 7.86
C SER A 417 -5.48 0.32 6.75
N SER A 418 -4.87 -0.81 7.08
CA SER A 418 -4.22 -1.68 6.09
C SER A 418 -5.19 -2.60 5.35
N LEU A 419 -6.42 -2.77 5.83
CA LEU A 419 -7.46 -3.50 5.13
C LEU A 419 -7.93 -2.73 3.88
N ALA A 420 -8.21 -3.44 2.78
CA ALA A 420 -8.65 -2.84 1.51
C ALA A 420 -10.11 -2.32 1.56
N LEU A 421 -10.38 -1.44 2.52
CA LEU A 421 -11.69 -0.88 2.78
C LEU A 421 -11.85 0.58 2.32
N GLY A 422 -10.74 1.33 2.17
CA GLY A 422 -10.76 2.76 1.87
C GLY A 422 -10.95 3.64 3.13
N LEU A 423 -10.57 3.13 4.29
CA LEU A 423 -10.65 3.84 5.56
C LEU A 423 -9.26 4.08 6.13
N ASN A 424 -8.88 5.33 6.34
CA ASN A 424 -7.64 5.71 7.03
C ASN A 424 -7.98 6.17 8.46
N GLN A 425 -7.42 5.50 9.45
CA GLN A 425 -7.53 5.86 10.88
C GLN A 425 -6.22 6.49 11.41
N ILE A 426 -5.24 6.70 10.52
CA ILE A 426 -3.92 7.25 10.87
C ILE A 426 -3.86 8.71 10.43
N GLU A 427 -3.65 9.62 11.38
CA GLU A 427 -3.57 11.06 11.13
C GLU A 427 -2.18 11.54 10.67
N ILE A 428 -1.27 10.59 10.33
CA ILE A 428 0.06 10.92 9.84
C ILE A 428 0.01 11.06 8.32
N GLU A 429 -0.06 12.29 7.85
CA GLU A 429 -0.21 12.62 6.44
C GLU A 429 0.96 13.47 5.94
N ARG A 430 1.38 13.22 4.71
CA ARG A 430 2.37 14.04 3.99
C ARG A 430 1.69 14.74 2.82
N GLY A 431 1.82 16.07 2.77
CA GLY A 431 1.39 16.83 1.59
C GLY A 431 2.36 16.58 0.43
N LEU A 432 1.85 16.11 -0.70
CA LEU A 432 2.59 15.84 -1.94
C LEU A 432 1.85 16.44 -3.14
N THR A 433 2.59 16.83 -4.16
CA THR A 433 2.01 17.22 -5.46
C THR A 433 1.60 15.98 -6.25
N THR A 434 0.90 16.17 -7.38
CA THR A 434 0.54 15.06 -8.28
C THR A 434 1.76 14.27 -8.70
N SER A 435 2.79 14.93 -9.23
CA SER A 435 4.00 14.27 -9.70
C SER A 435 4.76 13.56 -8.57
N SER A 436 4.83 14.17 -7.39
CA SER A 436 5.45 13.54 -6.21
C SER A 436 4.64 12.34 -5.70
N THR A 437 3.31 12.36 -5.80
CA THR A 437 2.45 11.21 -5.45
C THR A 437 2.55 10.11 -6.49
N ALA A 438 2.63 10.48 -7.78
CA ALA A 438 2.74 9.54 -8.89
C ALA A 438 4.06 8.76 -8.90
N ILE A 439 5.07 9.20 -8.16
CA ILE A 439 6.33 8.45 -7.98
C ILE A 439 6.11 7.08 -7.34
N PHE A 440 5.07 6.90 -6.54
CA PHE A 440 4.63 5.58 -6.10
C PHE A 440 3.93 4.83 -7.23
N VAL A 441 4.67 4.61 -8.33
CA VAL A 441 4.15 3.94 -9.53
C VAL A 441 3.64 2.54 -9.16
N PRO A 442 2.36 2.24 -9.41
CA PRO A 442 1.76 0.98 -8.99
C PRO A 442 2.16 -0.22 -9.86
N PHE A 443 2.88 0.02 -10.97
CA PHE A 443 3.28 -1.00 -11.93
C PHE A 443 4.70 -1.46 -11.62
N THR A 444 4.84 -2.52 -10.84
CA THR A 444 6.13 -2.95 -10.27
C THR A 444 6.71 -4.16 -10.98
N THR A 445 5.91 -5.19 -11.23
CA THR A 445 6.36 -6.45 -11.80
C THR A 445 5.28 -7.02 -12.70
N CYS A 446 5.59 -7.18 -13.99
CA CYS A 446 4.67 -7.84 -14.91
C CYS A 446 4.76 -9.36 -14.74
N GLU A 447 3.76 -9.95 -14.11
CA GLU A 447 3.61 -11.40 -14.00
C GLU A 447 2.83 -11.94 -15.20
N LEU A 448 3.34 -13.01 -15.79
CA LEU A 448 2.64 -13.73 -16.84
C LEU A 448 2.32 -15.14 -16.37
N PHE A 449 1.18 -15.27 -15.72
CA PHE A 449 0.66 -16.55 -15.29
C PHE A 449 -0.77 -16.72 -15.82
N GLN A 450 -0.95 -17.64 -16.74
CA GLN A 450 -2.24 -18.02 -17.28
C GLN A 450 -2.54 -19.46 -16.84
N GLU A 451 -3.76 -19.68 -16.41
CA GLU A 451 -4.23 -21.01 -15.99
C GLU A 451 -4.69 -21.83 -17.20
N GLY A 452 -4.94 -23.12 -16.97
CA GLY A 452 -5.49 -24.06 -17.94
C GLY A 452 -4.43 -24.59 -18.90
N GLU A 453 -4.62 -24.43 -20.22
CA GLU A 453 -3.73 -24.98 -21.25
C GLU A 453 -2.44 -24.15 -21.47
N ALA A 454 -1.96 -23.47 -20.43
CA ALA A 454 -0.72 -22.69 -20.49
C ALA A 454 0.52 -23.57 -20.45
N LEU A 455 1.55 -23.16 -21.18
CA LEU A 455 2.85 -23.82 -21.18
C LEU A 455 3.85 -23.01 -20.36
N TYR A 456 4.78 -23.72 -19.73
CA TYR A 456 5.90 -23.13 -19.00
C TYR A 456 6.96 -22.58 -19.97
N TYR A 457 7.34 -21.32 -19.77
CA TYR A 457 8.36 -20.65 -20.57
C TYR A 457 9.64 -20.33 -19.79
N GLY A 458 9.59 -20.37 -18.47
CA GLY A 458 10.73 -20.07 -17.61
C GLY A 458 10.32 -19.42 -16.31
N LEU A 459 11.30 -18.85 -15.62
CA LEU A 459 11.09 -18.03 -14.42
C LEU A 459 11.19 -16.56 -14.79
N ASN A 460 10.34 -15.73 -14.19
CA ASN A 460 10.39 -14.28 -14.33
C ASN A 460 11.72 -13.78 -13.74
N ALA A 461 12.48 -13.01 -14.51
CA ALA A 461 13.81 -12.54 -14.10
C ALA A 461 13.79 -11.59 -12.90
N LEU A 462 12.65 -10.94 -12.64
CA LEU A 462 12.48 -9.99 -11.53
C LEU A 462 11.88 -10.68 -10.30
N SER A 463 10.76 -11.38 -10.46
CA SER A 463 10.02 -11.99 -9.34
C SER A 463 10.40 -13.44 -9.08
N ASN A 464 11.12 -14.08 -10.01
CA ASN A 464 11.44 -15.51 -9.96
C ASN A 464 10.20 -16.44 -9.92
N ASN A 465 9.02 -15.92 -10.29
CA ASN A 465 7.79 -16.69 -10.43
C ASN A 465 7.72 -17.42 -11.79
N LEU A 466 6.88 -18.46 -11.88
CA LEU A 466 6.68 -19.19 -13.13
C LEU A 466 6.06 -18.29 -14.21
N ILE A 467 6.64 -18.32 -15.40
CA ILE A 467 6.03 -17.76 -16.60
C ILE A 467 5.22 -18.86 -17.28
N MET A 468 3.90 -18.73 -17.23
CA MET A 468 2.94 -19.64 -17.84
C MET A 468 2.11 -18.88 -18.87
N ALA A 469 2.17 -19.28 -20.14
CA ALA A 469 1.43 -18.62 -21.20
C ALA A 469 0.66 -19.60 -22.08
N ASN A 470 -0.60 -19.30 -22.35
CA ASN A 470 -1.40 -20.01 -23.33
C ASN A 470 -1.27 -19.32 -24.71
N ARG A 471 -0.45 -19.91 -25.57
CA ARG A 471 -0.17 -19.36 -26.90
C ARG A 471 -1.41 -19.26 -27.78
N LYS A 472 -2.43 -20.09 -27.55
CA LYS A 472 -3.68 -20.06 -28.33
C LYS A 472 -4.44 -18.75 -28.11
N ASN A 473 -4.25 -18.11 -26.93
CA ASN A 473 -4.89 -16.84 -26.57
C ASN A 473 -4.11 -15.61 -27.06
N LEU A 474 -2.91 -15.80 -27.65
CA LEU A 474 -2.14 -14.70 -28.21
C LEU A 474 -2.71 -14.27 -29.56
N LYS A 475 -2.59 -12.96 -29.89
CA LYS A 475 -3.02 -12.41 -31.19
C LYS A 475 -2.36 -13.08 -32.39
N ASN A 476 -1.14 -13.59 -32.20
CA ASN A 476 -0.40 -14.32 -33.21
C ASN A 476 0.09 -15.66 -32.60
N PRO A 477 -0.77 -16.69 -32.59
CA PRO A 477 -0.45 -17.99 -31.97
C PRO A 477 0.60 -18.79 -32.75
N LYS A 478 0.92 -18.41 -34.00
CA LYS A 478 1.89 -19.09 -34.85
C LYS A 478 3.30 -18.59 -34.50
N GLY A 479 4.07 -19.39 -33.80
CA GLY A 479 5.48 -19.15 -33.53
C GLY A 479 6.32 -20.35 -33.96
N VAL A 480 7.45 -20.11 -34.62
CA VAL A 480 8.42 -21.16 -34.98
C VAL A 480 9.62 -21.01 -34.07
N TYR A 481 9.92 -22.06 -33.28
CA TYR A 481 11.16 -22.16 -32.53
C TYR A 481 12.19 -22.89 -33.37
N ARG A 482 13.29 -22.22 -33.71
CA ARG A 482 14.44 -22.85 -34.34
C ARG A 482 15.52 -23.11 -33.28
N LYS A 483 15.74 -24.39 -32.96
CA LYS A 483 16.84 -24.78 -32.09
C LYS A 483 18.15 -24.58 -32.92
N GLY A 484 18.93 -23.59 -32.55
CA GLY A 484 20.24 -23.37 -33.14
C GLY A 484 21.21 -24.49 -32.69
N THR A 485 21.55 -25.42 -33.57
CA THR A 485 22.70 -26.28 -33.43
C THR A 485 23.84 -25.58 -34.14
N GLY A 486 24.73 -24.92 -33.39
CA GLY A 486 25.93 -24.34 -34.01
C GLY A 486 26.44 -23.08 -33.29
N THR A 487 27.73 -22.93 -33.31
CA THR A 487 28.54 -21.80 -32.87
C THR A 487 27.92 -20.41 -33.09
N PRO A 488 28.14 -19.43 -32.20
CA PRO A 488 27.50 -18.13 -32.27
C PRO A 488 28.00 -17.32 -33.48
N ARG A 489 27.30 -17.42 -34.60
CA ARG A 489 27.42 -16.47 -35.67
C ARG A 489 26.64 -15.21 -35.27
N LYS A 490 27.28 -14.04 -35.35
CA LYS A 490 26.62 -12.73 -35.22
C LYS A 490 25.36 -12.72 -36.08
N GLN A 491 24.18 -12.70 -35.45
CA GLN A 491 22.92 -12.59 -36.18
C GLN A 491 22.78 -11.17 -36.73
N GLN A 492 22.81 -11.07 -38.05
CA GLN A 492 22.31 -9.88 -38.74
C GLN A 492 20.80 -9.79 -38.49
N ALA A 493 20.36 -8.64 -37.96
CA ALA A 493 18.97 -8.33 -37.77
C ALA A 493 18.23 -8.37 -39.10
N VAL A 494 17.31 -9.32 -39.26
CA VAL A 494 16.33 -9.29 -40.36
C VAL A 494 15.32 -8.19 -40.01
N ARG A 495 15.40 -7.08 -40.74
CA ARG A 495 14.40 -6.01 -40.69
C ARG A 495 13.05 -6.58 -41.17
N PRO A 496 11.95 -6.44 -40.44
CA PRO A 496 10.61 -6.69 -40.98
C PRO A 496 10.31 -5.59 -42.00
N GLN A 497 9.89 -5.96 -43.20
CA GLN A 497 9.30 -5.02 -44.15
C GLN A 497 8.08 -4.35 -43.54
N ALA A 498 8.07 -3.03 -43.51
CA ALA A 498 6.96 -2.23 -43.00
C ALA A 498 5.73 -2.43 -43.89
N ALA A 499 4.71 -3.09 -43.34
CA ALA A 499 3.37 -2.97 -43.84
C ALA A 499 2.83 -1.60 -43.39
N GLN A 500 2.67 -0.67 -44.32
CA GLN A 500 1.94 0.58 -44.10
C GLN A 500 0.48 0.25 -43.74
N GLY A 501 0.10 0.48 -42.50
CA GLY A 501 -1.26 0.37 -42.03
C GLY A 501 -1.44 1.27 -40.80
N ARG A 502 -2.13 2.39 -41.00
CA ARG A 502 -2.56 3.31 -39.93
C ARG A 502 -3.34 2.52 -38.85
N GLY A 503 -2.87 2.51 -37.62
CA GLY A 503 -3.59 1.87 -36.52
C GLY A 503 -2.97 2.17 -35.17
N LYS A 504 -3.71 2.86 -34.36
CA LYS A 504 -3.58 3.28 -32.96
C LYS A 504 -2.66 2.41 -32.11
N GLY A 505 -1.81 3.07 -31.30
CA GLY A 505 -0.83 2.48 -30.40
C GLY A 505 -1.36 1.36 -29.52
N ARG A 506 -0.59 0.28 -29.44
CA ARG A 506 -0.83 -0.87 -28.59
C ARG A 506 0.46 -1.20 -27.85
N ALA A 507 0.38 -1.31 -26.54
CA ALA A 507 1.45 -1.76 -25.68
C ALA A 507 2.01 -3.10 -26.18
N LYS A 508 3.32 -3.18 -26.42
CA LYS A 508 4.03 -4.42 -26.72
C LYS A 508 4.51 -5.04 -25.42
N VAL A 509 4.08 -6.26 -25.15
CA VAL A 509 4.65 -7.08 -24.05
C VAL A 509 5.98 -7.65 -24.55
N ILE A 510 7.07 -7.27 -23.90
CA ILE A 510 8.39 -7.85 -24.15
C ILE A 510 8.59 -9.00 -23.16
N LEU A 511 8.63 -10.21 -23.67
CA LEU A 511 8.93 -11.43 -22.92
C LEU A 511 10.45 -11.66 -22.94
N THR A 512 11.13 -11.50 -21.81
CA THR A 512 12.51 -11.92 -21.65
C THR A 512 12.51 -13.33 -21.05
N VAL A 513 12.83 -14.35 -21.85
CA VAL A 513 12.91 -15.74 -21.41
C VAL A 513 14.36 -16.09 -21.13
N VAL A 514 14.67 -16.45 -19.88
CA VAL A 514 16.00 -16.91 -19.46
C VAL A 514 15.98 -18.43 -19.39
N TYR A 515 16.82 -19.09 -20.20
CA TYR A 515 17.02 -20.53 -20.15
C TYR A 515 18.11 -20.90 -19.15
N HIS A 516 17.79 -21.72 -18.18
CA HIS A 516 18.80 -22.39 -17.35
C HIS A 516 19.29 -23.65 -18.06
N ARG A 517 20.58 -23.71 -18.38
CA ARG A 517 21.27 -24.91 -18.78
C ARG A 517 21.79 -25.66 -17.56
N GLN A 518 21.77 -27.00 -17.63
CA GLN A 518 22.45 -27.86 -16.66
C GLN A 518 23.97 -27.58 -16.58
N PRO A 519 24.67 -27.97 -15.49
CA PRO A 519 25.93 -27.35 -15.03
C PRO A 519 27.18 -27.48 -15.90
N ASN A 520 27.10 -27.83 -17.17
CA ASN A 520 28.26 -27.95 -18.05
C ASN A 520 28.18 -27.19 -19.39
N MET A 521 27.33 -26.15 -19.49
CA MET A 521 27.35 -25.30 -20.68
C MET A 521 27.10 -23.82 -20.34
N GLU A 522 27.92 -22.96 -20.92
CA GLU A 522 28.02 -21.53 -20.73
C GLU A 522 26.69 -20.73 -20.89
N ARG A 523 26.54 -19.72 -20.06
CA ARG A 523 25.38 -18.80 -20.04
C ARG A 523 25.29 -17.98 -21.32
N GLY A 524 24.19 -18.07 -22.03
CA GLY A 524 23.85 -17.18 -23.15
C GLY A 524 22.50 -16.50 -22.92
N LEU A 525 22.51 -15.19 -22.83
CA LEU A 525 21.31 -14.35 -22.89
C LEU A 525 20.88 -14.21 -24.34
N ILE A 526 19.65 -14.59 -24.67
CA ILE A 526 19.03 -14.33 -25.97
C ILE A 526 17.84 -13.38 -25.74
N PRO A 527 17.88 -12.15 -26.24
CA PRO A 527 16.71 -11.27 -26.24
C PRO A 527 15.78 -11.66 -27.38
N CYS A 528 14.54 -12.00 -27.08
CA CYS A 528 13.46 -12.05 -28.08
C CYS A 528 12.84 -10.67 -28.22
N ARG A 529 13.08 -10.02 -29.37
CA ARG A 529 12.28 -8.86 -29.82
C ARG A 529 11.07 -9.38 -30.60
N GLN A 530 9.91 -8.90 -30.26
CA GLN A 530 8.80 -8.73 -31.18
C GLN A 530 8.46 -7.26 -31.30
#